data_6669cd8a12c73686bff1edc53abd228f
#
_entry.id   6669cd8a12c73686bff1edc53abd228f
#
_cell.length_a   1.000
_cell.length_b   1.000
_cell.length_c   1.000
_cell.angle_alpha   90.00
_cell.angle_beta   90.00
_cell.angle_gamma   90.00
#
_symmetry.space_group_name_H-M   'P 1'
#
loop_
_entity.id
_entity.type
_entity.pdbx_description
1 polymer ?
#
loop_
_entity_poly.entity_id
_entity_poly.type
_entity_poly.pdbx_seq_one_letter_code
_entity_poly.pdbx_strand_id
1 'polypeptide(L)'
;MTHTTLHTSTIVARFLRYTQFDTQSNFDSTTSPSTDKQKALAQALVEELHALGVTNAHLGEGGVVYAHLEATAGAEHAPTVGFIAHMDTSPDAPGANVKPQILTVTGEDLVLNAKEGIRFPVSQFPEILDYLGDDVIFTDGTTLLGADDKAGIAAIMTMVETLTQDPTIPHAKIAIAFTPDEEIGRGTDHFDLEHFGAQYAYTFDGGAIGELETENFNAGTAVLTIHGVGVHPGYAKDKMVNAVSYAAKFIEALPHDMTPETTEGYEGFIHPNSVTGSVTQAVVQMLIRDHDHDLYVAKKALLRDLVQTFTDLYPEARFSLAIQDSYENMKPYIDRTPKVVDVVRDAFKDAGGTPIERPIRGGTDGARLSTIGLPCPNVFVGGLNFHGIFECLPIKSLEKAGDVATAIAKRSAEIRTLKFAK
;
A
#
# COMPACT_ATOMS: atom_id res chain seq x y z
N MET A 1 -14.37 -30.40 -22.78
CA MET A 1 -13.81 -29.12 -22.25
C MET A 1 -14.35 -28.04 -23.16
N THR A 2 -15.43 -27.39 -22.77
CA THR A 2 -16.03 -26.27 -23.49
C THR A 2 -15.30 -25.01 -23.05
N HIS A 3 -14.42 -24.48 -23.91
CA HIS A 3 -13.92 -23.12 -23.78
C HIS A 3 -15.11 -22.18 -23.97
N THR A 4 -15.77 -21.81 -22.90
CA THR A 4 -16.64 -20.64 -22.89
C THR A 4 -15.70 -19.45 -23.05
N THR A 5 -15.79 -18.74 -24.17
CA THR A 5 -15.13 -17.43 -24.34
C THR A 5 -15.81 -16.51 -23.34
N LEU A 6 -15.21 -16.36 -22.16
CA LEU A 6 -15.64 -15.36 -21.18
C LEU A 6 -15.51 -13.98 -21.85
N HIS A 7 -16.61 -13.27 -21.98
CA HIS A 7 -16.59 -11.84 -22.31
C HIS A 7 -15.95 -11.12 -21.11
N THR A 8 -14.63 -11.00 -21.17
CA THR A 8 -13.85 -10.30 -20.17
C THR A 8 -14.13 -8.81 -20.30
N SER A 9 -14.61 -8.17 -19.24
CA SER A 9 -14.82 -6.70 -19.25
C SER A 9 -13.50 -5.96 -19.55
N THR A 10 -13.58 -4.73 -20.06
CA THR A 10 -12.41 -3.93 -20.44
C THR A 10 -11.44 -3.77 -19.27
N ILE A 11 -11.94 -3.55 -18.06
CA ILE A 11 -11.10 -3.39 -16.86
C ILE A 11 -10.32 -4.67 -16.52
N VAL A 12 -10.95 -5.83 -16.66
CA VAL A 12 -10.27 -7.13 -16.42
C VAL A 12 -9.20 -7.37 -17.49
N ALA A 13 -9.51 -7.12 -18.77
CA ALA A 13 -8.53 -7.25 -19.86
C ALA A 13 -7.32 -6.32 -19.65
N ARG A 14 -7.56 -5.10 -19.16
CA ARG A 14 -6.54 -4.11 -18.83
C ARG A 14 -5.68 -4.58 -17.66
N PHE A 15 -6.29 -5.02 -16.56
CA PHE A 15 -5.59 -5.57 -15.40
C PHE A 15 -4.71 -6.76 -15.80
N LEU A 16 -5.25 -7.76 -16.50
CA LEU A 16 -4.50 -8.94 -16.97
C LEU A 16 -3.29 -8.56 -17.84
N ARG A 17 -3.38 -7.51 -18.63
CA ARG A 17 -2.25 -6.97 -19.41
C ARG A 17 -1.19 -6.36 -18.49
N TYR A 18 -1.59 -5.60 -17.46
CA TYR A 18 -0.65 -4.97 -16.55
C TYR A 18 0.10 -5.99 -15.67
N THR A 19 -0.52 -7.11 -15.32
CA THR A 19 0.16 -8.18 -14.57
C THR A 19 1.34 -8.81 -15.32
N GLN A 20 1.42 -8.63 -16.66
CA GLN A 20 2.52 -9.16 -17.47
C GLN A 20 3.83 -8.35 -17.31
N PHE A 21 3.77 -7.15 -16.76
CA PHE A 21 4.96 -6.37 -16.47
C PHE A 21 5.54 -6.80 -15.11
N ASP A 22 6.80 -7.18 -15.10
CA ASP A 22 7.56 -7.33 -13.85
C ASP A 22 7.93 -5.93 -13.37
N THR A 23 7.39 -5.53 -12.22
CA THR A 23 7.58 -4.18 -11.66
C THR A 23 8.04 -4.22 -10.21
N GLN A 24 8.58 -5.35 -9.75
CA GLN A 24 9.00 -5.54 -8.37
C GLN A 24 10.03 -4.49 -7.94
N SER A 25 9.77 -3.82 -6.82
CA SER A 25 10.67 -2.87 -6.17
C SER A 25 11.82 -3.56 -5.42
N ASN A 26 12.81 -2.80 -4.94
CA ASN A 26 14.00 -3.31 -4.25
C ASN A 26 14.42 -2.40 -3.10
N PHE A 27 14.32 -2.88 -1.86
CA PHE A 27 14.75 -2.16 -0.64
C PHE A 27 16.21 -1.72 -0.65
N ASP A 28 17.10 -2.52 -1.26
CA ASP A 28 18.55 -2.26 -1.24
C ASP A 28 19.00 -1.23 -2.28
N SER A 29 18.09 -0.80 -3.16
CA SER A 29 18.40 0.17 -4.21
C SER A 29 18.47 1.60 -3.69
N THR A 30 19.39 2.37 -4.23
CA THR A 30 19.51 3.83 -3.99
C THR A 30 18.99 4.67 -5.16
N THR A 31 18.51 4.03 -6.24
CA THR A 31 17.94 4.73 -7.40
C THR A 31 16.42 4.94 -7.23
N SER A 32 15.84 5.83 -8.03
CA SER A 32 14.40 5.96 -8.19
C SER A 32 14.06 5.98 -9.71
N PRO A 33 13.17 5.07 -10.18
CA PRO A 33 12.63 3.96 -9.42
C PRO A 33 13.72 2.99 -8.94
N SER A 34 13.42 2.21 -7.90
CA SER A 34 14.38 1.28 -7.28
C SER A 34 14.80 0.16 -8.24
N THR A 35 14.00 -0.11 -9.25
CA THR A 35 14.30 -1.06 -10.33
C THR A 35 13.89 -0.48 -11.69
N ASP A 36 14.75 -0.65 -12.70
CA ASP A 36 14.47 -0.16 -14.07
C ASP A 36 13.27 -0.87 -14.72
N LYS A 37 12.90 -2.07 -14.27
CA LYS A 37 11.78 -2.83 -14.81
C LYS A 37 10.43 -2.16 -14.59
N GLN A 38 10.28 -1.30 -13.59
CA GLN A 38 9.07 -0.49 -13.38
C GLN A 38 8.81 0.49 -14.55
N LYS A 39 9.87 0.97 -15.20
CA LYS A 39 9.77 1.91 -16.33
C LYS A 39 9.02 1.35 -17.52
N ALA A 40 9.00 0.03 -17.70
CA ALA A 40 8.29 -0.62 -18.79
C ALA A 40 6.76 -0.44 -18.65
N LEU A 41 6.23 -0.61 -17.45
CA LEU A 41 4.81 -0.33 -17.17
C LEU A 41 4.52 1.17 -17.28
N ALA A 42 5.38 2.02 -16.70
CA ALA A 42 5.23 3.47 -16.76
C ALA A 42 5.12 3.98 -18.21
N GLN A 43 5.99 3.51 -19.10
CA GLN A 43 5.94 3.85 -20.52
C GLN A 43 4.66 3.35 -21.20
N ALA A 44 4.24 2.13 -20.91
CA ALA A 44 2.99 1.56 -21.46
C ALA A 44 1.76 2.36 -21.00
N LEU A 45 1.74 2.87 -19.76
CA LEU A 45 0.66 3.71 -19.26
C LEU A 45 0.62 5.07 -19.93
N VAL A 46 1.77 5.71 -20.18
CA VAL A 46 1.85 6.96 -20.96
C VAL A 46 1.31 6.75 -22.39
N GLU A 47 1.72 5.67 -23.04
CA GLU A 47 1.25 5.32 -24.40
C GLU A 47 -0.25 5.05 -24.44
N GLU A 48 -0.80 4.35 -23.42
CA GLU A 48 -2.23 4.08 -23.34
C GLU A 48 -3.04 5.36 -23.06
N LEU A 49 -2.56 6.25 -22.17
CA LEU A 49 -3.18 7.55 -21.93
C LEU A 49 -3.21 8.40 -23.21
N HIS A 50 -2.12 8.41 -23.98
CA HIS A 50 -2.10 9.09 -25.29
C HIS A 50 -3.13 8.48 -26.25
N ALA A 51 -3.24 7.15 -26.31
CA ALA A 51 -4.23 6.47 -27.15
C ALA A 51 -5.68 6.78 -26.74
N LEU A 52 -5.92 7.04 -25.45
CA LEU A 52 -7.20 7.50 -24.90
C LEU A 52 -7.45 9.01 -25.12
N GLY A 53 -6.53 9.74 -25.76
CA GLY A 53 -6.66 11.17 -26.05
C GLY A 53 -6.08 12.10 -24.98
N VAL A 54 -5.44 11.58 -23.94
CA VAL A 54 -4.80 12.34 -22.86
C VAL A 54 -3.35 12.65 -23.26
N THR A 55 -3.18 13.61 -24.19
CA THR A 55 -1.89 13.87 -24.88
C THR A 55 -0.82 14.55 -24.01
N ASN A 56 -1.17 15.02 -22.81
CA ASN A 56 -0.24 15.61 -21.86
C ASN A 56 0.39 14.58 -20.91
N ALA A 57 0.03 13.31 -21.04
CA ALA A 57 0.62 12.25 -20.23
C ALA A 57 2.13 12.15 -20.48
N HIS A 58 2.92 12.04 -19.41
CA HIS A 58 4.38 11.94 -19.52
C HIS A 58 4.98 11.28 -18.28
N LEU A 59 6.22 10.85 -18.43
CA LEU A 59 7.05 10.33 -17.35
C LEU A 59 7.81 11.49 -16.71
N GLY A 60 7.56 11.72 -15.41
CA GLY A 60 8.24 12.72 -14.59
C GLY A 60 9.53 12.22 -13.98
N GLU A 61 10.12 13.05 -13.13
CA GLU A 61 11.32 12.70 -12.36
C GLU A 61 11.01 11.52 -11.43
N GLY A 62 12.02 10.69 -11.16
CA GLY A 62 11.87 9.52 -10.30
C GLY A 62 10.99 8.40 -10.87
N GLY A 63 10.43 8.57 -12.09
CA GLY A 63 9.63 7.53 -12.73
C GLY A 63 8.12 7.64 -12.48
N VAL A 64 7.63 8.72 -11.89
CA VAL A 64 6.20 8.98 -11.70
C VAL A 64 5.56 9.32 -13.05
N VAL A 65 4.44 8.68 -13.40
CA VAL A 65 3.62 9.04 -14.55
C VAL A 65 2.64 10.12 -14.15
N TYR A 66 2.54 11.21 -14.92
CA TYR A 66 1.56 12.27 -14.72
C TYR A 66 0.68 12.45 -15.94
N ALA A 67 -0.59 12.77 -15.72
CA ALA A 67 -1.53 13.15 -16.76
C ALA A 67 -2.65 14.03 -16.20
N HIS A 68 -3.30 14.83 -17.08
CA HIS A 68 -4.42 15.67 -16.70
C HIS A 68 -5.54 15.59 -17.72
N LEU A 69 -6.79 15.54 -17.22
CA LEU A 69 -7.99 15.79 -18.01
C LEU A 69 -8.56 17.16 -17.61
N GLU A 70 -8.86 17.99 -18.60
CA GLU A 70 -9.47 19.29 -18.33
C GLU A 70 -10.92 19.12 -17.88
N ALA A 71 -11.40 20.06 -17.07
CA ALA A 71 -12.79 20.03 -16.57
C ALA A 71 -13.79 20.09 -17.73
N THR A 72 -14.93 19.43 -17.56
CA THR A 72 -16.06 19.59 -18.49
C THR A 72 -16.68 20.98 -18.37
N ALA A 73 -17.34 21.42 -19.44
CA ALA A 73 -17.99 22.73 -19.50
C ALA A 73 -18.96 22.94 -18.32
N GLY A 74 -18.73 24.01 -17.55
CA GLY A 74 -19.50 24.36 -16.36
C GLY A 74 -18.95 23.80 -15.04
N ALA A 75 -17.90 22.98 -15.08
CA ALA A 75 -17.21 22.45 -13.90
C ALA A 75 -15.80 23.05 -13.67
N GLU A 76 -15.40 24.05 -14.44
CA GLU A 76 -14.09 24.70 -14.39
C GLU A 76 -13.79 25.40 -13.05
N HIS A 77 -14.85 25.70 -12.30
CA HIS A 77 -14.76 26.31 -10.96
C HIS A 77 -14.47 25.28 -9.85
N ALA A 78 -14.66 23.99 -10.14
CA ALA A 78 -14.48 22.94 -9.14
C ALA A 78 -12.99 22.71 -8.86
N PRO A 79 -12.62 22.37 -7.60
CA PRO A 79 -11.26 22.03 -7.26
C PRO A 79 -10.76 20.82 -8.07
N THR A 80 -9.50 20.86 -8.53
CA THR A 80 -8.89 19.72 -9.21
C THR A 80 -8.81 18.52 -8.28
N VAL A 81 -9.30 17.37 -8.75
CA VAL A 81 -9.25 16.10 -8.03
C VAL A 81 -8.11 15.23 -8.55
N GLY A 82 -7.37 14.59 -7.64
CA GLY A 82 -6.31 13.66 -7.97
C GLY A 82 -6.76 12.19 -7.88
N PHE A 83 -6.23 11.35 -8.77
CA PHE A 83 -6.35 9.89 -8.72
C PHE A 83 -4.95 9.29 -8.79
N ILE A 84 -4.61 8.43 -7.84
CA ILE A 84 -3.27 7.90 -7.65
C ILE A 84 -3.33 6.39 -7.45
N ALA A 85 -2.39 5.66 -8.02
CA ALA A 85 -2.14 4.25 -7.82
C ALA A 85 -0.64 3.98 -7.98
N HIS A 86 -0.11 2.89 -7.39
CA HIS A 86 1.30 2.59 -7.57
C HIS A 86 1.56 1.50 -8.62
N MET A 87 2.74 1.55 -9.22
CA MET A 87 3.12 0.65 -10.32
C MET A 87 3.92 -0.55 -9.87
N ASP A 88 4.68 -0.41 -8.79
CA ASP A 88 5.53 -1.48 -8.31
C ASP A 88 4.73 -2.58 -7.62
N THR A 89 5.37 -3.71 -7.44
CA THR A 89 4.86 -4.82 -6.65
C THR A 89 5.84 -5.15 -5.54
N SER A 90 5.30 -5.70 -4.45
CA SER A 90 6.07 -6.07 -3.26
C SER A 90 7.26 -6.99 -3.60
N PRO A 91 8.41 -6.80 -2.95
CA PRO A 91 9.54 -7.73 -3.02
C PRO A 91 9.34 -9.03 -2.22
N ASP A 92 8.24 -9.19 -1.47
CA ASP A 92 8.02 -10.30 -0.54
C ASP A 92 7.75 -11.63 -1.26
N ALA A 93 7.21 -11.61 -2.49
CA ALA A 93 6.98 -12.79 -3.32
C ALA A 93 7.43 -12.53 -4.77
N PRO A 94 7.77 -13.57 -5.56
CA PRO A 94 8.16 -13.39 -6.95
C PRO A 94 7.08 -12.67 -7.77
N GLY A 95 7.44 -11.64 -8.53
CA GLY A 95 6.54 -10.82 -9.36
C GLY A 95 6.77 -10.94 -10.87
N ALA A 96 7.68 -11.82 -11.30
CA ALA A 96 8.01 -12.02 -12.71
C ALA A 96 7.28 -13.21 -13.34
N ASN A 97 6.89 -13.10 -14.61
CA ASN A 97 6.21 -14.17 -15.36
C ASN A 97 4.89 -14.61 -14.73
N VAL A 98 4.11 -13.66 -14.25
CA VAL A 98 2.79 -13.89 -13.68
C VAL A 98 1.89 -14.63 -14.68
N LYS A 99 1.24 -15.69 -14.22
CA LYS A 99 0.31 -16.51 -15.03
C LYS A 99 -1.10 -16.43 -14.43
N PRO A 100 -1.83 -15.36 -14.77
CA PRO A 100 -3.16 -15.18 -14.23
C PRO A 100 -4.14 -16.23 -14.80
N GLN A 101 -5.05 -16.69 -13.96
CA GLN A 101 -6.15 -17.59 -14.33
C GLN A 101 -7.42 -17.17 -13.61
N ILE A 102 -8.55 -17.36 -14.25
CA ILE A 102 -9.85 -17.06 -13.67
C ILE A 102 -10.48 -18.39 -13.23
N LEU A 103 -10.80 -18.45 -11.94
CA LEU A 103 -11.44 -19.64 -11.34
C LEU A 103 -12.70 -19.21 -10.59
N THR A 104 -13.75 -20.04 -10.69
CA THR A 104 -14.98 -19.84 -9.91
C THR A 104 -14.80 -20.43 -8.52
N VAL A 105 -15.13 -19.65 -7.47
CA VAL A 105 -15.02 -20.07 -6.07
C VAL A 105 -16.13 -21.08 -5.75
N THR A 106 -15.75 -22.30 -5.33
CA THR A 106 -16.68 -23.40 -5.04
C THR A 106 -16.86 -23.71 -3.56
N GLY A 107 -16.07 -23.05 -2.69
CA GLY A 107 -16.03 -23.32 -1.24
C GLY A 107 -15.06 -24.44 -0.85
N GLU A 108 -14.45 -25.11 -1.83
CA GLU A 108 -13.38 -26.09 -1.63
C GLU A 108 -12.04 -25.49 -2.05
N ASP A 109 -10.93 -26.12 -1.61
CA ASP A 109 -9.58 -25.71 -2.04
C ASP A 109 -9.46 -25.73 -3.56
N LEU A 110 -9.03 -24.61 -4.15
CA LEU A 110 -8.88 -24.45 -5.58
C LEU A 110 -7.50 -24.95 -6.05
N VAL A 111 -7.46 -25.69 -7.14
CA VAL A 111 -6.20 -26.13 -7.74
C VAL A 111 -5.64 -25.00 -8.58
N LEU A 112 -4.54 -24.37 -8.10
CA LEU A 112 -3.83 -23.31 -8.84
C LEU A 112 -2.83 -23.91 -9.83
N ASN A 113 -2.09 -24.96 -9.41
CA ASN A 113 -1.10 -25.61 -10.24
C ASN A 113 -1.06 -27.11 -9.93
N ALA A 114 -1.70 -27.90 -10.79
CA ALA A 114 -1.75 -29.35 -10.60
C ALA A 114 -0.37 -30.00 -10.73
N LYS A 115 0.52 -29.46 -11.56
CA LYS A 115 1.87 -30.01 -11.78
C LYS A 115 2.75 -29.83 -10.56
N GLU A 116 2.70 -28.67 -9.94
CA GLU A 116 3.49 -28.34 -8.74
C GLU A 116 2.74 -28.67 -7.44
N GLY A 117 1.49 -29.17 -7.53
CA GLY A 117 0.68 -29.52 -6.38
C GLY A 117 0.17 -28.32 -5.56
N ILE A 118 0.16 -27.12 -6.15
CA ILE A 118 -0.22 -25.89 -5.45
C ILE A 118 -1.76 -25.77 -5.46
N ARG A 119 -2.32 -25.57 -4.27
CA ARG A 119 -3.75 -25.33 -4.06
C ARG A 119 -3.94 -24.08 -3.21
N PHE A 120 -4.96 -23.31 -3.48
CA PHE A 120 -5.42 -22.22 -2.61
C PHE A 120 -6.15 -22.83 -1.41
N PRO A 121 -5.65 -22.69 -0.18
CA PRO A 121 -6.23 -23.31 1.01
C PRO A 121 -7.36 -22.45 1.58
N VAL A 122 -8.61 -22.76 1.27
CA VAL A 122 -9.78 -21.99 1.73
C VAL A 122 -9.84 -21.89 3.26
N SER A 123 -9.40 -22.94 3.99
CA SER A 123 -9.39 -22.91 5.45
C SER A 123 -8.39 -21.91 6.05
N GLN A 124 -7.34 -21.55 5.30
CA GLN A 124 -6.35 -20.54 5.71
C GLN A 124 -6.78 -19.13 5.32
N PHE A 125 -7.52 -18.98 4.22
CA PHE A 125 -7.99 -17.72 3.67
C PHE A 125 -9.51 -17.74 3.51
N PRO A 126 -10.28 -17.80 4.62
CA PRO A 126 -11.72 -18.02 4.58
C PRO A 126 -12.52 -16.84 4.01
N GLU A 127 -11.93 -15.63 3.92
CA GLU A 127 -12.54 -14.45 3.31
C GLU A 127 -12.90 -14.65 1.83
N ILE A 128 -12.28 -15.61 1.15
CA ILE A 128 -12.63 -15.98 -0.22
C ILE A 128 -14.08 -16.54 -0.33
N LEU A 129 -14.65 -17.03 0.76
CA LEU A 129 -16.01 -17.54 0.81
C LEU A 129 -17.08 -16.45 0.63
N ASP A 130 -16.75 -15.19 0.86
CA ASP A 130 -17.63 -14.06 0.54
C ASP A 130 -17.90 -13.92 -0.97
N TYR A 131 -17.10 -14.62 -1.78
CA TYR A 131 -17.16 -14.69 -3.25
C TYR A 131 -17.62 -16.04 -3.78
N LEU A 132 -18.35 -16.82 -2.99
CA LEU A 132 -18.84 -18.14 -3.39
C LEU A 132 -19.71 -18.04 -4.66
N GLY A 133 -19.31 -18.76 -5.71
CA GLY A 133 -19.97 -18.75 -7.02
C GLY A 133 -19.49 -17.63 -7.96
N ASP A 134 -18.64 -16.72 -7.50
CA ASP A 134 -18.06 -15.66 -8.31
C ASP A 134 -16.75 -16.11 -8.99
N ASP A 135 -16.40 -15.41 -10.05
CA ASP A 135 -15.14 -15.58 -10.75
C ASP A 135 -14.07 -14.67 -10.10
N VAL A 136 -12.93 -15.27 -9.79
CA VAL A 136 -11.80 -14.64 -9.12
C VAL A 136 -10.53 -14.88 -9.93
N ILE A 137 -9.69 -13.86 -10.05
CA ILE A 137 -8.39 -13.94 -10.72
C ILE A 137 -7.35 -14.39 -9.69
N PHE A 138 -6.68 -15.52 -9.98
CA PHE A 138 -5.55 -16.06 -9.23
C PHE A 138 -4.32 -16.16 -10.12
N THR A 139 -3.16 -16.45 -9.55
CA THR A 139 -2.00 -16.94 -10.30
C THR A 139 -1.93 -18.46 -10.30
N ASP A 140 -0.89 -19.05 -10.92
CA ASP A 140 -0.57 -20.46 -10.77
C ASP A 140 0.08 -20.79 -9.41
N GLY A 141 0.11 -19.85 -8.48
CA GLY A 141 0.69 -19.99 -7.14
C GLY A 141 2.22 -19.99 -7.11
N THR A 142 2.90 -19.65 -8.20
CA THR A 142 4.37 -19.50 -8.24
C THR A 142 4.83 -18.06 -8.09
N THR A 143 3.91 -17.09 -8.20
CA THR A 143 4.14 -15.65 -8.08
C THR A 143 3.00 -14.99 -7.31
N LEU A 144 3.20 -13.75 -6.84
CA LEU A 144 2.10 -12.86 -6.52
C LEU A 144 1.29 -12.55 -7.80
N LEU A 145 0.11 -11.94 -7.67
CA LEU A 145 -0.74 -11.52 -8.81
C LEU A 145 -0.41 -10.08 -9.25
N GLY A 146 -0.11 -9.20 -8.31
CA GLY A 146 0.06 -7.76 -8.51
C GLY A 146 -1.28 -7.03 -8.60
N ALA A 147 -2.32 -7.52 -7.90
CA ALA A 147 -3.55 -6.77 -7.68
C ALA A 147 -3.26 -5.48 -6.91
N ASP A 148 -2.36 -5.55 -5.98
CA ASP A 148 -1.67 -4.48 -5.31
C ASP A 148 -0.46 -4.03 -6.15
N ASP A 149 -0.48 -2.86 -6.90
CA ASP A 149 -1.69 -2.04 -7.04
C ASP A 149 -2.06 -1.83 -8.54
N LYS A 150 -1.81 -2.82 -9.38
CA LYS A 150 -2.22 -2.77 -10.80
C LYS A 150 -3.75 -2.79 -10.97
N ALA A 151 -4.50 -3.18 -9.93
CA ALA A 151 -5.95 -3.08 -9.91
C ALA A 151 -6.41 -1.63 -9.81
N GLY A 152 -5.77 -0.81 -8.96
CA GLY A 152 -6.00 0.62 -8.87
C GLY A 152 -5.67 1.34 -10.17
N ILE A 153 -4.52 0.99 -10.80
CA ILE A 153 -4.19 1.51 -12.13
C ILE A 153 -5.29 1.16 -13.14
N ALA A 154 -5.77 -0.09 -13.15
CA ALA A 154 -6.82 -0.52 -14.09
C ALA A 154 -8.15 0.22 -13.84
N ALA A 155 -8.52 0.48 -12.58
CA ALA A 155 -9.70 1.25 -12.21
C ALA A 155 -9.62 2.70 -12.71
N ILE A 156 -8.50 3.38 -12.45
CA ILE A 156 -8.26 4.76 -12.89
C ILE A 156 -8.24 4.86 -14.41
N MET A 157 -7.54 3.96 -15.12
CA MET A 157 -7.47 3.96 -16.57
C MET A 157 -8.82 3.65 -17.24
N THR A 158 -9.68 2.87 -16.58
CA THR A 158 -11.03 2.60 -17.06
C THR A 158 -11.96 3.81 -16.85
N MET A 159 -11.80 4.52 -15.74
CA MET A 159 -12.44 5.83 -15.54
C MET A 159 -12.03 6.80 -16.64
N VAL A 160 -10.74 6.93 -16.95
CA VAL A 160 -10.23 7.81 -18.02
C VAL A 160 -10.87 7.46 -19.37
N GLU A 161 -10.90 6.18 -19.74
CA GLU A 161 -11.53 5.72 -20.97
C GLU A 161 -13.02 6.11 -21.01
N THR A 162 -13.75 5.88 -19.92
CA THR A 162 -15.17 6.22 -19.80
C THR A 162 -15.40 7.71 -20.02
N LEU A 163 -14.60 8.57 -19.37
CA LEU A 163 -14.75 10.03 -19.48
C LEU A 163 -14.37 10.58 -20.84
N THR A 164 -13.36 10.01 -21.49
CA THR A 164 -12.92 10.44 -22.82
C THR A 164 -13.85 9.97 -23.93
N GLN A 165 -14.50 8.81 -23.77
CA GLN A 165 -15.49 8.28 -24.72
C GLN A 165 -16.85 8.97 -24.60
N ASP A 166 -17.23 9.40 -23.39
CA ASP A 166 -18.48 10.15 -23.16
C ASP A 166 -18.21 11.52 -22.50
N PRO A 167 -17.95 12.56 -23.31
CA PRO A 167 -17.66 13.91 -22.84
C PRO A 167 -18.89 14.60 -22.17
N THR A 168 -20.05 13.95 -22.15
CA THR A 168 -21.24 14.48 -21.44
C THR A 168 -21.22 14.18 -19.96
N ILE A 169 -20.34 13.28 -19.49
CA ILE A 169 -20.15 12.98 -18.08
C ILE A 169 -19.44 14.15 -17.40
N PRO A 170 -20.10 14.87 -16.46
CA PRO A 170 -19.49 16.03 -15.83
C PRO A 170 -18.37 15.61 -14.88
N HIS A 171 -17.25 16.33 -14.92
CA HIS A 171 -16.14 16.17 -13.98
C HIS A 171 -15.33 17.47 -13.85
N ALA A 172 -14.72 17.69 -12.68
CA ALA A 172 -13.73 18.73 -12.47
C ALA A 172 -12.46 18.45 -13.30
N LYS A 173 -11.49 19.35 -13.25
CA LYS A 173 -10.15 19.00 -13.73
C LYS A 173 -9.63 17.80 -12.93
N ILE A 174 -9.12 16.80 -13.62
CA ILE A 174 -8.59 15.57 -13.02
C ILE A 174 -7.07 15.54 -13.20
N ALA A 175 -6.35 15.30 -12.12
CA ALA A 175 -4.93 14.99 -12.13
C ALA A 175 -4.75 13.48 -11.87
N ILE A 176 -3.87 12.83 -12.62
CA ILE A 176 -3.59 11.40 -12.51
C ILE A 176 -2.10 11.25 -12.22
N ALA A 177 -1.75 10.39 -11.28
CA ALA A 177 -0.38 9.97 -11.07
C ALA A 177 -0.29 8.47 -10.84
N PHE A 178 0.75 7.84 -11.42
CA PHE A 178 1.14 6.49 -11.10
C PHE A 178 2.56 6.51 -10.53
N THR A 179 2.70 6.08 -9.28
CA THR A 179 3.94 6.17 -8.51
C THR A 179 4.75 4.87 -8.60
N PRO A 180 6.09 4.92 -8.62
CA PRO A 180 6.95 3.76 -8.38
C PRO A 180 7.25 3.62 -6.89
N ASP A 181 7.78 2.48 -6.45
CA ASP A 181 8.44 2.28 -5.16
C ASP A 181 7.55 2.54 -3.90
N GLU A 182 6.23 2.45 -4.03
CA GLU A 182 5.32 2.56 -2.88
C GLU A 182 5.61 1.47 -1.85
N GLU A 183 5.76 0.23 -2.29
CA GLU A 183 5.94 -0.98 -1.50
C GLU A 183 7.21 -0.98 -0.61
N ILE A 184 8.14 -0.10 -0.93
CA ILE A 184 9.34 0.16 -0.13
C ILE A 184 9.28 1.53 0.57
N GLY A 185 8.11 2.16 0.59
CA GLY A 185 7.84 3.43 1.27
C GLY A 185 8.49 4.64 0.62
N ARG A 186 8.74 4.63 -0.69
CA ARG A 186 9.44 5.71 -1.44
C ARG A 186 8.59 6.29 -2.58
N GLY A 187 7.32 5.91 -2.70
CA GLY A 187 6.44 6.31 -3.80
C GLY A 187 6.32 7.81 -3.99
N THR A 188 6.39 8.58 -2.91
CA THR A 188 6.26 10.04 -2.94
C THR A 188 7.57 10.81 -2.91
N ASP A 189 8.74 10.15 -2.90
CA ASP A 189 10.04 10.81 -2.77
C ASP A 189 10.32 11.83 -3.90
N HIS A 190 9.80 11.57 -5.11
CA HIS A 190 9.91 12.43 -6.29
C HIS A 190 8.55 12.94 -6.77
N PHE A 191 7.53 12.94 -5.90
CA PHE A 191 6.19 13.40 -6.28
C PHE A 191 6.14 14.93 -6.35
N ASP A 192 5.91 15.46 -7.54
CA ASP A 192 5.78 16.90 -7.76
C ASP A 192 4.33 17.38 -7.53
N LEU A 193 4.07 17.84 -6.30
CA LEU A 193 2.74 18.34 -5.91
C LEU A 193 2.30 19.56 -6.71
N GLU A 194 3.22 20.45 -7.07
CA GLU A 194 2.90 21.66 -7.82
C GLU A 194 2.48 21.29 -9.24
N HIS A 195 3.23 20.43 -9.90
CA HIS A 195 2.91 19.91 -11.22
C HIS A 195 1.62 19.09 -11.23
N PHE A 196 1.43 18.21 -10.23
CA PHE A 196 0.20 17.43 -10.08
C PHE A 196 -1.02 18.33 -9.92
N GLY A 197 -0.92 19.41 -9.14
CA GLY A 197 -1.86 20.51 -9.08
C GLY A 197 -3.25 20.18 -8.54
N ALA A 198 -3.46 19.01 -7.93
CA ALA A 198 -4.71 18.65 -7.27
C ALA A 198 -4.84 19.33 -5.91
N GLN A 199 -6.04 19.72 -5.52
CA GLN A 199 -6.35 20.23 -4.18
C GLN A 199 -6.74 19.13 -3.20
N TYR A 200 -7.10 17.97 -3.68
CA TYR A 200 -7.37 16.74 -2.94
C TYR A 200 -7.21 15.55 -3.88
N ALA A 201 -6.96 14.38 -3.35
CA ALA A 201 -6.78 13.19 -4.17
C ALA A 201 -7.35 11.93 -3.49
N TYR A 202 -7.32 10.83 -4.20
CA TYR A 202 -7.62 9.49 -3.71
C TYR A 202 -6.56 8.53 -4.24
N THR A 203 -5.95 7.75 -3.34
CA THR A 203 -5.21 6.56 -3.74
C THR A 203 -6.19 5.41 -3.93
N PHE A 204 -6.06 4.68 -5.04
CA PHE A 204 -6.77 3.42 -5.28
C PHE A 204 -5.84 2.27 -4.95
N ASP A 205 -5.66 2.03 -3.67
CA ASP A 205 -4.63 1.15 -3.10
C ASP A 205 -5.14 0.47 -1.80
N GLY A 206 -6.47 0.43 -1.65
CA GLY A 206 -7.11 -0.15 -0.47
C GLY A 206 -7.42 -1.64 -0.63
N GLY A 207 -7.87 -2.25 0.46
CA GLY A 207 -8.13 -3.67 0.58
C GLY A 207 -9.41 -4.16 -0.09
N ALA A 208 -10.22 -4.88 0.69
CA ALA A 208 -11.42 -5.57 0.20
C ALA A 208 -12.50 -4.59 -0.30
N ILE A 209 -13.41 -5.13 -1.12
CA ILE A 209 -14.51 -4.35 -1.70
C ILE A 209 -15.27 -3.54 -0.64
N GLY A 210 -15.42 -2.25 -0.90
CA GLY A 210 -16.15 -1.32 -0.04
C GLY A 210 -15.29 -0.58 0.97
N GLU A 211 -14.03 -0.94 1.17
CA GLU A 211 -13.16 -0.28 2.14
C GLU A 211 -12.83 1.16 1.72
N LEU A 212 -12.96 2.05 2.69
CA LEU A 212 -12.58 3.45 2.64
C LEU A 212 -11.72 3.73 3.86
N GLU A 213 -10.50 4.15 3.63
CA GLU A 213 -9.51 4.31 4.67
C GLU A 213 -9.09 5.77 4.77
N THR A 214 -9.35 6.36 5.93
CA THR A 214 -9.11 7.77 6.23
C THR A 214 -8.09 7.97 7.32
N GLU A 215 -7.55 6.87 7.84
CA GLU A 215 -6.50 6.87 8.87
C GLU A 215 -5.60 5.64 8.75
N ASN A 216 -4.38 5.81 9.22
CA ASN A 216 -3.33 4.81 9.20
C ASN A 216 -2.46 4.91 10.46
N PHE A 217 -1.52 4.02 10.65
CA PHE A 217 -0.57 4.13 11.77
C PHE A 217 0.31 5.38 11.67
N ASN A 218 0.71 5.94 12.83
CA ASN A 218 1.99 6.60 12.97
C ASN A 218 3.07 5.52 13.01
N ALA A 219 4.17 5.73 12.32
CA ALA A 219 5.19 4.71 12.12
C ALA A 219 6.61 5.24 12.34
N GLY A 220 7.44 4.38 12.89
CA GLY A 220 8.86 4.60 13.01
C GLY A 220 9.62 3.29 13.10
N THR A 221 10.92 3.40 12.95
CA THR A 221 11.87 2.29 13.09
C THR A 221 12.84 2.60 14.21
N ALA A 222 13.06 1.63 15.09
CA ALA A 222 14.08 1.70 16.13
C ALA A 222 15.19 0.71 15.82
N VAL A 223 16.45 1.16 15.94
CA VAL A 223 17.63 0.32 15.76
C VAL A 223 18.44 0.34 17.05
N LEU A 224 18.46 -0.78 17.74
CA LEU A 224 19.29 -1.00 18.93
C LEU A 224 20.59 -1.67 18.51
N THR A 225 21.71 -1.01 18.77
CA THR A 225 23.06 -1.59 18.61
C THR A 225 23.65 -1.87 19.96
N ILE A 226 24.07 -3.12 20.18
CA ILE A 226 24.69 -3.59 21.41
C ILE A 226 26.15 -3.96 21.10
N HIS A 227 27.08 -3.37 21.86
CA HIS A 227 28.49 -3.69 21.75
C HIS A 227 28.95 -4.55 22.94
N GLY A 228 29.57 -5.65 22.62
CA GLY A 228 30.13 -6.60 23.56
C GLY A 228 31.67 -6.66 23.52
N VAL A 229 32.23 -7.60 24.24
CA VAL A 229 33.69 -7.89 24.30
C VAL A 229 33.93 -9.35 23.96
N GLY A 230 34.65 -9.59 22.84
CA GLY A 230 35.02 -10.92 22.40
C GLY A 230 36.32 -11.42 23.05
N VAL A 231 36.31 -12.66 23.49
CA VAL A 231 37.48 -13.41 23.92
C VAL A 231 37.33 -14.88 23.49
N HIS A 232 38.42 -15.63 23.48
CA HIS A 232 38.34 -17.06 23.19
C HIS A 232 37.41 -17.77 24.19
N PRO A 233 36.40 -18.55 23.73
CA PRO A 233 35.37 -19.13 24.62
C PRO A 233 35.93 -19.93 25.79
N GLY A 234 37.02 -20.63 25.61
CA GLY A 234 37.68 -21.39 26.69
C GLY A 234 38.28 -20.53 27.80
N TYR A 235 38.42 -19.20 27.59
CA TYR A 235 38.97 -18.25 28.56
C TYR A 235 38.01 -17.10 28.89
N ALA A 236 36.73 -17.31 28.59
CA ALA A 236 35.71 -16.24 28.57
C ALA A 236 35.17 -15.85 29.96
N LYS A 237 35.35 -16.68 30.98
CA LYS A 237 34.85 -16.43 32.32
C LYS A 237 35.31 -15.06 32.83
N ASP A 238 34.37 -14.23 33.27
CA ASP A 238 34.56 -12.89 33.83
C ASP A 238 35.22 -11.87 32.85
N LYS A 239 35.21 -12.17 31.53
CA LYS A 239 35.83 -11.33 30.50
C LYS A 239 34.95 -11.10 29.25
N MET A 240 34.21 -12.13 28.82
CA MET A 240 33.38 -12.03 27.61
C MET A 240 32.10 -11.28 27.92
N VAL A 241 31.76 -10.33 27.05
CA VAL A 241 30.46 -9.67 27.03
C VAL A 241 29.81 -10.04 25.71
N ASN A 242 28.80 -10.92 25.75
CA ASN A 242 28.19 -11.46 24.54
C ASN A 242 26.98 -10.60 24.12
N ALA A 243 27.16 -9.79 23.07
CA ALA A 243 26.14 -8.90 22.54
C ALA A 243 24.86 -9.64 22.08
N VAL A 244 25.00 -10.85 21.50
CA VAL A 244 23.82 -11.65 21.08
C VAL A 244 22.97 -12.08 22.28
N SER A 245 23.61 -12.43 23.41
CA SER A 245 22.88 -12.79 24.63
C SER A 245 22.11 -11.61 25.21
N TYR A 246 22.64 -10.39 25.10
CA TYR A 246 21.92 -9.18 25.53
C TYR A 246 20.80 -8.79 24.55
N ALA A 247 20.98 -9.03 23.25
CA ALA A 247 19.90 -8.84 22.27
C ALA A 247 18.70 -9.74 22.57
N ALA A 248 18.93 -11.02 22.87
CA ALA A 248 17.88 -11.96 23.24
C ALA A 248 17.15 -11.53 24.53
N LYS A 249 17.90 -11.11 25.57
CA LYS A 249 17.30 -10.59 26.83
C LYS A 249 16.50 -9.31 26.60
N PHE A 250 16.95 -8.42 25.71
CA PHE A 250 16.24 -7.19 25.40
C PHE A 250 14.93 -7.47 24.70
N ILE A 251 14.92 -8.37 23.72
CA ILE A 251 13.70 -8.78 23.00
C ILE A 251 12.71 -9.42 23.97
N GLU A 252 13.16 -10.30 24.87
CA GLU A 252 12.32 -10.93 25.89
C GLU A 252 11.74 -9.93 26.89
N ALA A 253 12.41 -8.81 27.11
CA ALA A 253 11.93 -7.76 28.03
C ALA A 253 10.91 -6.79 27.39
N LEU A 254 10.65 -6.90 26.09
CA LEU A 254 9.60 -6.13 25.44
C LEU A 254 8.21 -6.62 25.87
N PRO A 255 7.18 -5.75 25.89
CA PRO A 255 5.82 -6.16 26.21
C PRO A 255 5.30 -7.23 25.25
N HIS A 256 4.91 -8.39 25.75
CA HIS A 256 4.43 -9.53 24.96
C HIS A 256 3.00 -9.33 24.40
N ASP A 257 2.26 -8.38 24.95
CA ASP A 257 0.91 -7.98 24.54
C ASP A 257 0.91 -6.83 23.51
N MET A 258 2.09 -6.34 23.11
CA MET A 258 2.27 -5.28 22.13
C MET A 258 3.05 -5.76 20.89
N THR A 259 2.66 -6.91 20.35
CA THR A 259 3.28 -7.46 19.13
C THR A 259 2.24 -7.54 17.98
N PRO A 260 2.65 -7.64 16.73
CA PRO A 260 1.69 -7.83 15.62
C PRO A 260 0.79 -9.05 15.81
N GLU A 261 1.33 -10.12 16.43
CA GLU A 261 0.62 -11.38 16.68
C GLU A 261 -0.43 -11.29 17.79
N THR A 262 -0.39 -10.24 18.61
CA THR A 262 -1.28 -10.08 19.79
C THR A 262 -2.18 -8.86 19.70
N THR A 263 -2.08 -8.08 18.64
CA THR A 263 -2.80 -6.81 18.47
C THR A 263 -3.67 -6.79 17.23
N GLU A 264 -4.82 -6.12 17.29
CA GLU A 264 -5.78 -5.95 16.20
C GLU A 264 -6.38 -4.54 16.15
N GLY A 265 -7.11 -4.21 15.11
CA GLY A 265 -7.83 -2.96 14.97
C GLY A 265 -6.92 -1.74 15.17
N TYR A 266 -7.23 -0.95 16.19
CA TYR A 266 -6.50 0.28 16.54
C TYR A 266 -5.29 0.07 17.45
N GLU A 267 -5.07 -1.14 17.93
CA GLU A 267 -3.97 -1.45 18.84
C GLU A 267 -2.62 -1.36 18.15
N GLY A 268 -1.71 -0.59 18.73
CA GLY A 268 -0.37 -0.42 18.21
C GLY A 268 0.61 -1.46 18.77
N PHE A 269 1.79 -1.58 18.14
CA PHE A 269 2.78 -2.57 18.48
C PHE A 269 4.23 -2.07 18.43
N ILE A 270 5.13 -2.83 19.07
CA ILE A 270 6.58 -2.81 18.87
C ILE A 270 6.98 -4.18 18.35
N HIS A 271 7.52 -4.23 17.13
CA HIS A 271 7.83 -5.48 16.44
C HIS A 271 9.33 -5.62 16.18
N PRO A 272 10.06 -6.46 16.91
CA PRO A 272 11.41 -6.85 16.53
C PRO A 272 11.37 -7.65 15.23
N ASN A 273 11.65 -6.99 14.09
CA ASN A 273 11.53 -7.61 12.78
C ASN A 273 12.87 -8.18 12.24
N SER A 274 13.99 -7.80 12.86
CA SER A 274 15.30 -8.33 12.47
C SER A 274 16.27 -8.33 13.65
N VAL A 275 17.08 -9.38 13.75
CA VAL A 275 18.23 -9.44 14.65
C VAL A 275 19.42 -10.04 13.94
N THR A 276 20.56 -9.34 13.96
CA THR A 276 21.81 -9.81 13.42
C THR A 276 22.92 -9.58 14.43
N GLY A 277 23.92 -10.47 14.49
CA GLY A 277 25.00 -10.20 15.43
C GLY A 277 26.04 -11.29 15.61
N SER A 278 27.04 -10.91 16.41
CA SER A 278 28.14 -11.73 16.91
C SER A 278 28.37 -11.44 18.39
N VAL A 279 29.38 -12.05 19.00
CA VAL A 279 29.77 -11.76 20.38
C VAL A 279 30.09 -10.29 20.61
N THR A 280 30.74 -9.64 19.62
CA THR A 280 31.22 -8.25 19.76
C THR A 280 30.21 -7.18 19.40
N GLN A 281 29.18 -7.53 18.61
CA GLN A 281 28.13 -6.59 18.22
C GLN A 281 26.85 -7.36 17.86
N ALA A 282 25.72 -6.84 18.30
CA ALA A 282 24.40 -7.26 17.84
C ALA A 282 23.56 -6.04 17.50
N VAL A 283 22.71 -6.17 16.48
CA VAL A 283 21.77 -5.14 16.03
C VAL A 283 20.37 -5.75 16.04
N VAL A 284 19.43 -5.07 16.73
CA VAL A 284 18.00 -5.40 16.72
C VAL A 284 17.27 -4.26 16.02
N GLN A 285 16.57 -4.57 14.93
CA GLN A 285 15.66 -3.62 14.29
C GLN A 285 14.24 -3.88 14.78
N MET A 286 13.50 -2.80 15.04
CA MET A 286 12.14 -2.86 15.55
C MET A 286 11.26 -1.86 14.82
N LEU A 287 10.06 -2.27 14.44
CA LEU A 287 9.02 -1.38 13.93
C LEU A 287 8.16 -0.90 15.10
N ILE A 288 7.83 0.39 15.10
CA ILE A 288 6.92 1.01 16.08
C ILE A 288 5.71 1.49 15.31
N ARG A 289 4.50 1.09 15.74
CA ARG A 289 3.23 1.46 15.10
C ARG A 289 2.18 1.80 16.15
N ASP A 290 1.43 2.87 15.92
CA ASP A 290 0.21 3.20 16.67
C ASP A 290 -0.67 4.18 15.87
N HIS A 291 -1.99 4.03 15.92
CA HIS A 291 -2.90 5.02 15.35
C HIS A 291 -2.92 6.31 16.17
N ASP A 292 -2.88 6.19 17.50
CA ASP A 292 -2.83 7.32 18.39
C ASP A 292 -1.40 7.88 18.50
N HIS A 293 -1.25 9.19 18.27
CA HIS A 293 0.05 9.85 18.30
C HIS A 293 0.70 9.81 19.69
N ASP A 294 -0.08 9.98 20.76
CA ASP A 294 0.46 10.00 22.13
C ASP A 294 0.91 8.59 22.55
N LEU A 295 0.16 7.56 22.15
CA LEU A 295 0.56 6.17 22.37
C LEU A 295 1.78 5.78 21.53
N TYR A 296 1.90 6.31 20.30
CA TYR A 296 3.11 6.16 19.49
C TYR A 296 4.33 6.78 20.17
N VAL A 297 4.20 8.00 20.70
CA VAL A 297 5.27 8.67 21.46
C VAL A 297 5.60 7.89 22.72
N ALA A 298 4.60 7.36 23.43
CA ALA A 298 4.81 6.53 24.63
C ALA A 298 5.59 5.25 24.31
N LYS A 299 5.34 4.58 23.18
CA LYS A 299 6.11 3.42 22.75
C LYS A 299 7.59 3.76 22.49
N LYS A 300 7.85 4.93 21.89
CA LYS A 300 9.24 5.41 21.73
C LYS A 300 9.92 5.69 23.06
N ALA A 301 9.18 6.25 24.03
CA ALA A 301 9.69 6.47 25.39
C ALA A 301 9.99 5.14 26.09
N LEU A 302 9.08 4.17 26.04
CA LEU A 302 9.28 2.83 26.59
C LEU A 302 10.57 2.18 26.11
N LEU A 303 10.87 2.26 24.80
CA LEU A 303 12.13 1.73 24.27
C LEU A 303 13.36 2.44 24.83
N ARG A 304 13.31 3.77 24.98
CA ARG A 304 14.41 4.56 25.59
C ARG A 304 14.63 4.18 27.06
N ASP A 305 13.54 4.05 27.82
CA ASP A 305 13.58 3.68 29.24
C ASP A 305 14.11 2.25 29.42
N LEU A 306 13.71 1.33 28.53
CA LEU A 306 14.21 -0.04 28.55
C LEU A 306 15.73 -0.09 28.26
N VAL A 307 16.19 0.66 27.27
CA VAL A 307 17.63 0.77 26.95
C VAL A 307 18.41 1.38 28.13
N GLN A 308 17.87 2.41 28.79
CA GLN A 308 18.50 2.96 29.99
C GLN A 308 18.56 1.91 31.10
N THR A 309 17.48 1.17 31.34
CA THR A 309 17.45 0.07 32.32
C THR A 309 18.53 -0.98 32.03
N PHE A 310 18.69 -1.37 30.76
CA PHE A 310 19.73 -2.33 30.36
C PHE A 310 21.13 -1.76 30.53
N THR A 311 21.31 -0.48 30.24
CA THR A 311 22.60 0.20 30.46
C THR A 311 23.02 0.20 31.93
N ASP A 312 22.04 0.43 32.82
CA ASP A 312 22.29 0.45 34.26
C ASP A 312 22.52 -0.98 34.86
N LEU A 313 21.81 -1.98 34.35
CA LEU A 313 21.92 -3.36 34.77
C LEU A 313 23.16 -4.08 34.26
N TYR A 314 23.66 -3.69 33.10
CA TYR A 314 24.74 -4.35 32.36
C TYR A 314 25.82 -3.34 31.92
N PRO A 315 26.51 -2.69 32.90
CA PRO A 315 27.49 -1.64 32.59
C PRO A 315 28.70 -2.11 31.80
N GLU A 316 28.91 -3.42 31.69
CA GLU A 316 29.97 -4.05 30.87
C GLU A 316 29.65 -4.04 29.36
N ALA A 317 28.37 -3.86 28.97
CA ALA A 317 27.93 -3.74 27.59
C ALA A 317 27.57 -2.28 27.26
N ARG A 318 27.68 -1.90 26.00
CA ARG A 318 27.25 -0.58 25.53
C ARG A 318 26.03 -0.71 24.62
N PHE A 319 24.96 -0.03 25.00
CA PHE A 319 23.70 0.03 24.25
C PHE A 319 23.56 1.38 23.56
N SER A 320 23.13 1.38 22.30
CA SER A 320 22.88 2.58 21.51
C SER A 320 21.57 2.42 20.74
N LEU A 321 20.61 3.32 20.96
CA LEU A 321 19.29 3.31 20.31
C LEU A 321 19.15 4.50 19.39
N ALA A 322 18.85 4.24 18.12
CA ALA A 322 18.40 5.23 17.16
C ALA A 322 16.92 4.99 16.82
N ILE A 323 16.11 6.04 16.84
CA ILE A 323 14.69 5.98 16.43
C ILE A 323 14.49 7.01 15.33
N GLN A 324 13.89 6.57 14.23
CA GLN A 324 13.55 7.41 13.09
C GLN A 324 12.05 7.26 12.79
N ASP A 325 11.35 8.39 12.69
CA ASP A 325 9.96 8.43 12.27
C ASP A 325 9.89 8.25 10.74
N SER A 326 8.88 7.49 10.26
CA SER A 326 8.71 7.15 8.84
C SER A 326 7.54 7.91 8.22
N TYR A 327 6.35 7.81 8.82
CA TYR A 327 5.14 8.51 8.39
C TYR A 327 4.21 8.74 9.58
N GLU A 328 3.23 9.64 9.39
CA GLU A 328 2.23 9.99 10.37
C GLU A 328 0.85 9.47 9.97
N ASN A 329 -0.07 9.39 10.93
CA ASN A 329 -1.48 9.13 10.65
C ASN A 329 -2.08 10.27 9.84
N MET A 330 -2.69 9.94 8.68
CA MET A 330 -3.31 10.93 7.79
C MET A 330 -4.60 11.53 8.36
N LYS A 331 -5.25 10.90 9.33
CA LYS A 331 -6.55 11.33 9.86
C LYS A 331 -6.61 12.80 10.26
N PRO A 332 -5.65 13.38 11.02
CA PRO A 332 -5.69 14.79 11.39
C PRO A 332 -5.69 15.75 10.19
N TYR A 333 -5.13 15.31 9.06
CA TYR A 333 -5.08 16.08 7.82
C TYR A 333 -6.37 15.93 7.01
N ILE A 334 -6.91 14.72 6.93
CA ILE A 334 -8.19 14.43 6.26
C ILE A 334 -9.36 15.12 6.97
N ASP A 335 -9.39 15.11 8.32
CA ASP A 335 -10.44 15.73 9.12
C ASP A 335 -10.53 17.25 8.93
N ARG A 336 -9.47 17.91 8.46
CA ARG A 336 -9.50 19.34 8.08
C ARG A 336 -10.32 19.59 6.81
N THR A 337 -10.57 18.55 6.01
CA THR A 337 -11.29 18.62 4.73
C THR A 337 -12.34 17.51 4.64
N PRO A 338 -13.35 17.48 5.52
CA PRO A 338 -14.32 16.38 5.59
C PRO A 338 -15.09 16.18 4.27
N LYS A 339 -15.21 17.24 3.44
CA LYS A 339 -15.84 17.15 2.12
C LYS A 339 -15.18 16.11 1.21
N VAL A 340 -13.88 15.88 1.34
CA VAL A 340 -13.15 14.88 0.56
C VAL A 340 -13.66 13.46 0.85
N VAL A 341 -13.94 13.17 2.12
CA VAL A 341 -14.52 11.88 2.54
C VAL A 341 -15.98 11.76 2.13
N ASP A 342 -16.77 12.84 2.25
CA ASP A 342 -18.19 12.85 1.84
C ASP A 342 -18.36 12.54 0.35
N VAL A 343 -17.49 13.08 -0.49
CA VAL A 343 -17.50 12.80 -1.95
C VAL A 343 -17.37 11.32 -2.24
N VAL A 344 -16.42 10.66 -1.60
CA VAL A 344 -16.22 9.22 -1.84
C VAL A 344 -17.34 8.38 -1.21
N ARG A 345 -17.86 8.75 -0.04
CA ARG A 345 -19.03 8.07 0.56
C ARG A 345 -20.26 8.12 -0.36
N ASP A 346 -20.47 9.27 -0.99
CA ASP A 346 -21.59 9.43 -1.92
C ASP A 346 -21.32 8.72 -3.25
N ALA A 347 -20.07 8.72 -3.74
CA ALA A 347 -19.67 7.96 -4.93
C ALA A 347 -19.87 6.45 -4.77
N PHE A 348 -19.58 5.89 -3.58
CA PHE A 348 -19.91 4.49 -3.28
C PHE A 348 -21.40 4.19 -3.42
N LYS A 349 -22.27 5.07 -2.90
CA LYS A 349 -23.73 4.91 -3.02
C LYS A 349 -24.18 4.98 -4.48
N ASP A 350 -23.63 5.92 -5.26
CA ASP A 350 -23.93 6.04 -6.70
C ASP A 350 -23.52 4.79 -7.48
N ALA A 351 -22.40 4.18 -7.08
CA ALA A 351 -21.95 2.91 -7.63
C ALA A 351 -22.70 1.67 -7.06
N GLY A 352 -23.75 1.88 -6.25
CA GLY A 352 -24.55 0.80 -5.66
C GLY A 352 -23.83 0.04 -4.54
N GLY A 353 -22.88 0.65 -3.88
CA GLY A 353 -22.12 0.12 -2.74
C GLY A 353 -22.37 0.87 -1.45
N THR A 354 -21.82 0.36 -0.36
CA THR A 354 -21.78 1.03 0.95
C THR A 354 -20.33 1.09 1.41
N PRO A 355 -19.81 2.28 1.77
CA PRO A 355 -18.44 2.36 2.27
C PRO A 355 -18.30 1.68 3.63
N ILE A 356 -17.19 0.97 3.82
CA ILE A 356 -16.78 0.34 5.07
C ILE A 356 -15.53 1.08 5.53
N GLU A 357 -15.69 1.99 6.49
CA GLU A 357 -14.56 2.78 6.98
C GLU A 357 -13.73 1.95 7.95
N ARG A 358 -12.45 1.77 7.63
CA ARG A 358 -11.48 1.02 8.44
C ARG A 358 -10.14 1.75 8.51
N PRO A 359 -9.39 1.59 9.61
CA PRO A 359 -8.02 2.08 9.68
C PRO A 359 -7.07 1.14 8.94
N ILE A 360 -6.04 1.70 8.29
CA ILE A 360 -4.94 0.93 7.72
C ILE A 360 -3.93 0.60 8.83
N ARG A 361 -3.56 -0.66 8.97
CA ARG A 361 -2.48 -1.09 9.89
C ARG A 361 -1.10 -1.02 9.22
N GLY A 362 -0.90 -0.06 8.34
CA GLY A 362 0.30 0.21 7.56
C GLY A 362 0.38 1.69 7.19
N GLY A 363 1.02 1.99 6.10
CA GLY A 363 1.07 3.31 5.47
C GLY A 363 0.81 3.16 3.97
N THR A 364 0.50 4.26 3.30
CA THR A 364 0.29 4.35 1.84
C THR A 364 0.85 5.66 1.32
N ASP A 365 1.00 5.79 0.01
CA ASP A 365 1.31 7.08 -0.62
C ASP A 365 0.30 8.16 -0.22
N GLY A 366 -1.00 7.80 -0.07
CA GLY A 366 -2.04 8.72 0.39
C GLY A 366 -1.79 9.29 1.79
N ALA A 367 -1.24 8.48 2.70
CA ALA A 367 -0.86 8.94 4.03
C ALA A 367 0.26 9.99 3.96
N ARG A 368 1.31 9.73 3.18
CA ARG A 368 2.43 10.67 3.00
C ARG A 368 1.98 11.95 2.30
N LEU A 369 1.19 11.84 1.24
CA LEU A 369 0.65 13.00 0.51
C LEU A 369 -0.23 13.87 1.42
N SER A 370 -1.03 13.27 2.28
CA SER A 370 -1.87 13.99 3.25
C SER A 370 -1.03 14.84 4.19
N THR A 371 0.10 14.32 4.71
CA THR A 371 0.98 15.05 5.63
C THR A 371 1.69 16.24 4.99
N ILE A 372 1.93 16.20 3.68
CA ILE A 372 2.57 17.29 2.94
C ILE A 372 1.55 18.25 2.29
N GLY A 373 0.25 18.11 2.61
CA GLY A 373 -0.78 19.11 2.30
C GLY A 373 -1.79 18.71 1.20
N LEU A 374 -1.74 17.48 0.70
CA LEU A 374 -2.73 16.95 -0.25
C LEU A 374 -3.63 15.93 0.46
N PRO A 375 -4.82 16.29 0.98
CA PRO A 375 -5.73 15.33 1.58
C PRO A 375 -6.04 14.17 0.62
N CYS A 376 -5.66 12.95 0.99
CA CYS A 376 -5.66 11.80 0.09
C CYS A 376 -6.07 10.52 0.82
N PRO A 377 -7.39 10.30 1.07
CA PRO A 377 -7.88 9.04 1.61
C PRO A 377 -7.68 7.90 0.59
N ASN A 378 -7.68 6.67 1.11
CA ASN A 378 -7.44 5.46 0.36
C ASN A 378 -8.76 4.75 0.03
N VAL A 379 -8.92 4.31 -1.21
CA VAL A 379 -10.10 3.64 -1.75
C VAL A 379 -9.74 2.21 -2.13
N PHE A 380 -10.61 1.26 -1.87
CA PHE A 380 -10.39 -0.15 -2.17
C PHE A 380 -10.10 -0.43 -3.65
N VAL A 381 -9.34 -1.48 -3.89
CA VAL A 381 -9.15 -2.09 -5.22
C VAL A 381 -9.80 -3.48 -5.30
N GLY A 382 -10.09 -4.07 -4.17
CA GLY A 382 -10.84 -5.31 -4.03
C GLY A 382 -10.01 -6.58 -4.08
N GLY A 383 -8.67 -6.48 -4.03
CA GLY A 383 -7.78 -7.63 -3.94
C GLY A 383 -7.77 -8.24 -2.53
N LEU A 384 -7.27 -9.46 -2.45
CA LEU A 384 -7.14 -10.24 -1.21
C LEU A 384 -5.75 -10.87 -1.15
N ASN A 385 -5.23 -11.08 0.07
CA ASN A 385 -3.99 -11.81 0.35
C ASN A 385 -2.76 -11.21 -0.34
N PHE A 386 -2.65 -9.89 -0.33
CA PHE A 386 -1.55 -9.15 -0.94
C PHE A 386 -0.18 -9.64 -0.48
N HIS A 387 0.87 -9.33 -1.25
CA HIS A 387 2.28 -9.65 -1.01
C HIS A 387 2.61 -11.15 -0.99
N GLY A 388 1.68 -12.02 -1.41
CA GLY A 388 1.85 -13.46 -1.37
C GLY A 388 1.44 -14.19 -2.65
N ILE A 389 1.82 -15.47 -2.74
CA ILE A 389 1.49 -16.33 -3.89
C ILE A 389 0.00 -16.71 -3.96
N PHE A 390 -0.76 -16.42 -2.91
CA PHE A 390 -2.20 -16.60 -2.82
C PHE A 390 -2.98 -15.32 -3.01
N GLU A 391 -2.30 -14.26 -3.44
CA GLU A 391 -2.94 -13.02 -3.84
C GLU A 391 -3.96 -13.29 -4.94
N CYS A 392 -5.14 -12.70 -4.80
CA CYS A 392 -6.22 -12.89 -5.76
C CYS A 392 -7.13 -11.67 -5.85
N LEU A 393 -7.88 -11.57 -6.96
CA LEU A 393 -8.73 -10.42 -7.24
C LEU A 393 -10.09 -10.86 -7.75
N PRO A 394 -11.16 -10.74 -6.94
CA PRO A 394 -12.52 -10.96 -7.41
C PRO A 394 -12.89 -9.98 -8.53
N ILE A 395 -13.39 -10.50 -9.65
CA ILE A 395 -13.72 -9.68 -10.84
C ILE A 395 -14.74 -8.60 -10.48
N LYS A 396 -15.79 -8.96 -9.74
CA LYS A 396 -16.82 -7.99 -9.33
C LYS A 396 -16.28 -6.86 -8.45
N SER A 397 -15.21 -7.13 -7.68
CA SER A 397 -14.57 -6.11 -6.83
C SER A 397 -13.78 -5.12 -7.68
N LEU A 398 -13.01 -5.61 -8.66
CA LEU A 398 -12.29 -4.79 -9.61
C LEU A 398 -13.23 -3.90 -10.43
N GLU A 399 -14.33 -4.46 -10.95
CA GLU A 399 -15.34 -3.72 -11.70
C GLU A 399 -15.97 -2.63 -10.82
N LYS A 400 -16.26 -2.95 -9.56
CA LYS A 400 -16.78 -1.97 -8.60
C LYS A 400 -15.80 -0.85 -8.30
N ALA A 401 -14.49 -1.12 -8.24
CA ALA A 401 -13.47 -0.09 -8.07
C ALA A 401 -13.47 0.90 -9.25
N GLY A 402 -13.61 0.42 -10.48
CA GLY A 402 -13.77 1.25 -11.68
C GLY A 402 -15.04 2.11 -11.66
N ASP A 403 -16.17 1.54 -11.20
CA ASP A 403 -17.44 2.27 -11.03
C ASP A 403 -17.29 3.40 -10.00
N VAL A 404 -16.64 3.12 -8.87
CA VAL A 404 -16.40 4.11 -7.80
C VAL A 404 -15.46 5.20 -8.28
N ALA A 405 -14.38 4.89 -9.00
CA ALA A 405 -13.50 5.90 -9.60
C ALA A 405 -14.28 6.86 -10.52
N THR A 406 -15.13 6.31 -11.38
CA THR A 406 -15.98 7.10 -12.30
C THR A 406 -17.00 7.95 -11.52
N ALA A 407 -17.59 7.40 -10.45
CA ALA A 407 -18.53 8.14 -9.61
C ALA A 407 -17.87 9.29 -8.83
N ILE A 408 -16.63 9.09 -8.33
CA ILE A 408 -15.83 10.16 -7.70
C ILE A 408 -15.57 11.28 -8.72
N ALA A 409 -15.16 10.94 -9.95
CA ALA A 409 -14.93 11.91 -11.00
C ALA A 409 -16.19 12.73 -11.28
N LYS A 410 -17.36 12.10 -11.41
CA LYS A 410 -18.65 12.80 -11.58
C LYS A 410 -18.97 13.75 -10.40
N ARG A 411 -18.81 13.27 -9.18
CA ARG A 411 -19.07 14.05 -7.97
C ARG A 411 -18.14 15.26 -7.84
N SER A 412 -16.93 15.17 -8.35
CA SER A 412 -15.96 16.27 -8.31
C SER A 412 -16.50 17.56 -8.96
N ALA A 413 -17.32 17.45 -10.02
CA ALA A 413 -17.92 18.59 -10.70
C ALA A 413 -18.88 19.41 -9.82
N GLU A 414 -19.44 18.81 -8.75
CA GLU A 414 -20.42 19.43 -7.87
C GLU A 414 -19.78 20.25 -6.75
N ILE A 415 -18.46 20.11 -6.54
CA ILE A 415 -17.75 20.79 -5.46
C ILE A 415 -17.50 22.24 -5.83
N ARG A 416 -18.06 23.18 -5.05
CA ARG A 416 -17.85 24.61 -5.25
C ARG A 416 -16.61 25.15 -4.56
N THR A 417 -16.31 24.64 -3.37
CA THR A 417 -15.16 25.05 -2.57
C THR A 417 -14.77 23.94 -1.61
N LEU A 418 -13.47 23.74 -1.43
CA LEU A 418 -12.94 22.99 -0.31
C LEU A 418 -12.69 23.95 0.85
N LYS A 419 -13.26 23.63 2.01
CA LYS A 419 -13.00 24.35 3.25
C LYS A 419 -11.98 23.55 4.04
N PHE A 420 -10.85 24.16 4.33
CA PHE A 420 -9.87 23.63 5.25
C PHE A 420 -10.20 24.16 6.65
N ALA A 421 -10.52 23.26 7.58
CA ALA A 421 -10.65 23.65 8.98
C ALA A 421 -9.26 24.09 9.51
N LYS A 422 -9.26 25.15 10.35
CA LYS A 422 -8.04 25.69 10.93
C LYS A 422 -7.48 24.76 12.00
#